data_de2078523f83d61cd6c7c5ec436226ff
#
_entry.id   de2078523f83d61cd6c7c5ec436226ff
#
_cell.length_a   1.000
_cell.length_b   1.000
_cell.length_c   1.000
_cell.angle_alpha   90.00
_cell.angle_beta   90.00
_cell.angle_gamma   90.00
#
_symmetry.space_group_name_H-M   'P 1'
#
loop_
_entity.id
_entity.type
_entity.pdbx_description
1 polymer ?
#
loop_
_entity_poly.entity_id
_entity_poly.type
_entity_poly.pdbx_seq_one_letter_code
_entity_poly.pdbx_strand_id
1 'polypeptide(L)'
;MTIGCMSAIGSNGSLLTAPDMRRRLRELQERGGKLVVIDPRRSETAHIADEHVAVVPGADAALLLAMVQVIVKAGLAQERWLEQHTRGFQEVAAAISDFTPERVAAVAGVPAEVIVRLAHEFASARSSVAYARIGICNNAYSTVASYAVDLLNAVAGRLGAAGGAVFPKPAIDLPRLSRLSGADGFARWKSRVRGLPETAGDVPASTLAEEMETVGTGQVRALVTFAGNPVLTVPNGQRLARALQKLDFMVSIDMYINETTRF
;
A
#
# COMPACT_ATOMS: atom_id res chain seq x y z
N MET A 1 -1.19 10.52 16.94
CA MET A 1 -2.03 9.39 16.50
C MET A 1 -1.41 8.76 15.27
N THR A 2 -1.30 7.45 15.25
CA THR A 2 -0.79 6.74 14.08
C THR A 2 -1.89 5.81 13.57
N ILE A 3 -2.26 5.95 12.30
CA ILE A 3 -3.21 5.06 11.62
C ILE A 3 -2.41 4.26 10.60
N GLY A 4 -2.51 2.94 10.64
CA GLY A 4 -1.79 2.07 9.73
C GLY A 4 -2.65 0.90 9.24
N CYS A 5 -2.61 0.67 7.92
CA CYS A 5 -3.21 -0.51 7.29
C CYS A 5 -2.12 -1.55 7.08
N MET A 6 -1.66 -2.25 8.15
CA MET A 6 -0.77 -3.42 8.03
C MET A 6 -0.09 -3.92 9.30
N SER A 7 0.55 -5.08 9.15
CA SER A 7 1.47 -5.63 10.15
C SER A 7 2.85 -4.94 10.10
N ALA A 8 2.97 -3.79 10.74
CA ALA A 8 4.24 -3.07 10.81
C ALA A 8 5.33 -3.88 11.55
N ILE A 9 4.93 -4.72 12.50
CA ILE A 9 5.84 -5.58 13.27
C ILE A 9 6.29 -6.80 12.48
N GLY A 10 5.37 -7.42 11.72
CA GLY A 10 5.66 -8.60 10.91
C GLY A 10 6.24 -8.30 9.53
N SER A 11 6.33 -7.04 9.15
CA SER A 11 6.81 -6.63 7.82
C SER A 11 8.34 -6.55 7.80
N ASN A 12 9.00 -7.66 7.53
CA ASN A 12 10.45 -7.73 7.43
C ASN A 12 11.02 -6.69 6.47
N GLY A 13 11.97 -5.90 6.96
CA GLY A 13 12.72 -4.93 6.16
C GLY A 13 11.94 -3.71 5.70
N SER A 14 10.63 -3.65 5.88
CA SER A 14 9.84 -2.51 5.42
C SER A 14 10.02 -1.25 6.26
N LEU A 15 10.57 -1.39 7.46
CA LEU A 15 10.86 -0.29 8.39
C LEU A 15 12.34 -0.28 8.79
N LEU A 16 13.23 -0.50 7.83
CA LEU A 16 14.68 -0.53 8.05
C LEU A 16 15.21 0.74 8.72
N THR A 17 14.59 1.89 8.45
CA THR A 17 14.93 3.19 9.07
C THR A 17 14.41 3.33 10.50
N ALA A 18 13.58 2.39 10.96
CA ALA A 18 12.99 2.38 12.30
C ALA A 18 13.16 0.99 12.94
N PRO A 19 14.40 0.62 13.32
CA PRO A 19 14.67 -0.67 13.94
C PRO A 19 13.91 -0.82 15.25
N ASP A 20 13.58 -2.07 15.60
CA ASP A 20 12.78 -2.41 16.78
C ASP A 20 11.43 -1.67 16.84
N MET A 21 10.66 -1.80 15.78
CA MET A 21 9.36 -1.13 15.66
C MET A 21 8.42 -1.47 16.81
N ARG A 22 8.48 -2.70 17.33
CA ARG A 22 7.63 -3.12 18.45
C ARG A 22 7.87 -2.27 19.71
N ARG A 23 9.14 -2.03 20.04
CA ARG A 23 9.53 -1.16 21.17
C ARG A 23 9.10 0.28 20.91
N ARG A 24 9.34 0.79 19.70
CA ARG A 24 8.98 2.18 19.32
C ARG A 24 7.48 2.45 19.40
N LEU A 25 6.64 1.47 19.04
CA LEU A 25 5.19 1.60 19.18
C LEU A 25 4.76 1.61 20.64
N ARG A 26 5.37 0.79 21.49
CA ARG A 26 5.13 0.86 22.95
C ARG A 26 5.53 2.20 23.55
N GLU A 27 6.74 2.69 23.23
CA GLU A 27 7.21 4.00 23.66
C GLU A 27 6.29 5.14 23.19
N LEU A 28 5.67 5.02 21.99
CA LEU A 28 4.66 5.96 21.54
C LEU A 28 3.44 5.95 22.45
N GLN A 29 2.94 4.78 22.80
CA GLN A 29 1.78 4.62 23.69
C GLN A 29 2.08 5.11 25.11
N GLU A 30 3.27 4.78 25.65
CA GLU A 30 3.73 5.26 26.98
C GLU A 30 3.82 6.78 27.07
N ARG A 31 4.07 7.48 25.95
CA ARG A 31 4.03 8.94 25.85
C ARG A 31 2.62 9.51 25.63
N GLY A 32 1.58 8.69 25.74
CA GLY A 32 0.18 9.09 25.50
C GLY A 32 -0.20 9.18 24.01
N GLY A 33 0.61 8.61 23.13
CA GLY A 33 0.26 8.46 21.72
C GLY A 33 -0.77 7.34 21.52
N LYS A 34 -1.59 7.43 20.48
CA LYS A 34 -2.59 6.42 20.13
C LYS A 34 -2.19 5.72 18.82
N LEU A 35 -2.14 4.40 18.86
CA LEU A 35 -1.96 3.53 17.69
C LEU A 35 -3.31 2.95 17.28
N VAL A 36 -3.79 3.31 16.10
CA VAL A 36 -4.96 2.71 15.47
C VAL A 36 -4.50 1.85 14.31
N VAL A 37 -4.92 0.61 14.25
CA VAL A 37 -4.64 -0.31 13.15
C VAL A 37 -5.93 -0.60 12.41
N ILE A 38 -5.94 -0.28 11.11
CA ILE A 38 -7.02 -0.61 10.18
C ILE A 38 -6.54 -1.78 9.35
N ASP A 39 -7.10 -2.96 9.57
CA ASP A 39 -6.67 -4.20 8.93
C ASP A 39 -7.83 -5.21 8.96
N PRO A 40 -8.13 -5.92 7.87
CA PRO A 40 -9.13 -7.01 7.90
C PRO A 40 -8.81 -8.09 8.93
N ARG A 41 -7.52 -8.30 9.19
CA ARG A 41 -7.00 -9.31 10.12
C ARG A 41 -6.45 -8.65 11.38
N ARG A 42 -6.68 -9.28 12.51
CA ARG A 42 -6.01 -8.91 13.75
C ARG A 42 -4.56 -9.40 13.75
N SER A 43 -3.71 -8.63 13.09
CA SER A 43 -2.28 -8.89 12.94
C SER A 43 -1.49 -8.66 14.24
N GLU A 44 -0.19 -8.99 14.24
CA GLU A 44 0.69 -8.76 15.40
C GLU A 44 0.71 -7.28 15.81
N THR A 45 0.60 -6.38 14.85
CA THR A 45 0.52 -4.94 15.15
C THR A 45 -0.84 -4.59 15.74
N ALA A 46 -1.93 -5.17 15.22
CA ALA A 46 -3.27 -4.96 15.76
C ALA A 46 -3.42 -5.50 17.19
N HIS A 47 -2.67 -6.53 17.57
CA HIS A 47 -2.68 -7.05 18.93
C HIS A 47 -2.10 -6.10 19.98
N ILE A 48 -1.19 -5.21 19.59
CA ILE A 48 -0.57 -4.21 20.49
C ILE A 48 -1.16 -2.81 20.28
N ALA A 49 -2.06 -2.65 19.33
CA ALA A 49 -2.71 -1.37 19.06
C ALA A 49 -3.71 -1.00 20.18
N ASP A 50 -3.89 0.30 20.38
CA ASP A 50 -4.93 0.82 21.26
C ASP A 50 -6.33 0.58 20.68
N GLU A 51 -6.40 0.53 19.34
CA GLU A 51 -7.64 0.26 18.62
C GLU A 51 -7.37 -0.50 17.33
N HIS A 52 -8.15 -1.57 17.11
CA HIS A 52 -8.17 -2.31 15.85
C HIS A 52 -9.53 -2.11 15.17
N VAL A 53 -9.50 -1.59 13.95
CA VAL A 53 -10.67 -1.41 13.10
C VAL A 53 -10.62 -2.43 11.98
N ALA A 54 -11.50 -3.42 12.05
CA ALA A 54 -11.63 -4.42 11.01
C ALA A 54 -12.36 -3.81 9.81
N VAL A 55 -11.68 -3.72 8.67
CA VAL A 55 -12.23 -3.20 7.41
C VAL A 55 -12.51 -4.35 6.45
N VAL A 56 -13.55 -4.23 5.64
CA VAL A 56 -13.79 -5.18 4.54
C VAL A 56 -12.62 -5.11 3.55
N PRO A 57 -12.00 -6.24 3.16
CA PRO A 57 -10.90 -6.25 2.22
C PRO A 57 -11.22 -5.50 0.92
N GLY A 58 -10.36 -4.53 0.55
CA GLY A 58 -10.54 -3.71 -0.65
C GLY A 58 -11.37 -2.43 -0.45
N ALA A 59 -11.92 -2.19 0.73
CA ALA A 59 -12.67 -0.98 1.06
C ALA A 59 -11.79 0.15 1.63
N ASP A 60 -10.48 -0.03 1.70
CA ASP A 60 -9.52 0.93 2.24
C ASP A 60 -9.65 2.31 1.60
N ALA A 61 -9.75 2.36 0.27
CA ALA A 61 -9.92 3.61 -0.48
C ALA A 61 -11.16 4.37 -0.04
N ALA A 62 -12.32 3.69 0.07
CA ALA A 62 -13.57 4.30 0.47
C ALA A 62 -13.50 4.84 1.91
N LEU A 63 -12.96 4.05 2.84
CA LEU A 63 -12.78 4.44 4.23
C LEU A 63 -11.90 5.69 4.37
N LEU A 64 -10.74 5.71 3.71
CA LEU A 64 -9.81 6.84 3.77
C LEU A 64 -10.42 8.09 3.15
N LEU A 65 -11.11 7.97 2.01
CA LEU A 65 -11.80 9.10 1.37
C LEU A 65 -12.94 9.64 2.23
N ALA A 66 -13.67 8.77 2.94
CA ALA A 66 -14.69 9.22 3.90
C ALA A 66 -14.08 9.99 5.07
N MET A 67 -12.93 9.54 5.59
CA MET A 67 -12.23 10.30 6.63
C MET A 67 -11.79 11.68 6.13
N VAL A 68 -11.27 11.77 4.91
CA VAL A 68 -10.92 13.07 4.28
C VAL A 68 -12.16 13.94 4.13
N GLN A 69 -13.28 13.38 3.63
CA GLN A 69 -14.54 14.09 3.48
C GLN A 69 -15.04 14.69 4.81
N VAL A 70 -14.96 13.91 5.89
CA VAL A 70 -15.31 14.39 7.25
C VAL A 70 -14.42 15.57 7.66
N ILE A 71 -13.10 15.46 7.48
CA ILE A 71 -12.14 16.52 7.82
C ILE A 71 -12.45 17.82 7.06
N VAL A 72 -12.72 17.71 5.76
CA VAL A 72 -13.05 18.85 4.91
C VAL A 72 -14.39 19.47 5.34
N LYS A 73 -15.43 18.66 5.49
CA LYS A 73 -16.77 19.12 5.89
C LYS A 73 -16.82 19.74 7.28
N ALA A 74 -15.98 19.25 8.18
CA ALA A 74 -15.88 19.79 9.55
C ALA A 74 -14.99 21.06 9.64
N GLY A 75 -14.43 21.54 8.52
CA GLY A 75 -13.52 22.69 8.51
C GLY A 75 -12.19 22.44 9.27
N LEU A 76 -11.78 21.19 9.37
CA LEU A 76 -10.52 20.78 10.02
C LEU A 76 -9.33 20.68 9.06
N ALA A 77 -9.57 20.88 7.77
CA ALA A 77 -8.53 20.88 6.77
C ALA A 77 -7.58 22.07 6.94
N GLN A 78 -6.29 21.83 6.73
CA GLN A 78 -5.27 22.86 6.80
C GLN A 78 -5.23 23.66 5.47
N GLU A 79 -6.27 24.45 5.21
CA GLU A 79 -6.52 25.11 3.93
C GLU A 79 -5.32 25.93 3.44
N ARG A 80 -4.71 26.76 4.31
CA ARG A 80 -3.53 27.56 3.95
C ARG A 80 -2.36 26.70 3.49
N TRP A 81 -2.14 25.56 4.13
CA TRP A 81 -1.09 24.63 3.73
C TRP A 81 -1.41 23.98 2.38
N LEU A 82 -2.68 23.59 2.19
CA LEU A 82 -3.14 22.99 0.93
C LEU A 82 -3.01 23.96 -0.26
N GLU A 83 -3.39 25.22 -0.08
CA GLU A 83 -3.25 26.27 -1.10
C GLU A 83 -1.79 26.50 -1.51
N GLN A 84 -0.87 26.45 -0.55
CA GLN A 84 0.55 26.71 -0.81
C GLN A 84 1.30 25.52 -1.41
N HIS A 85 0.87 24.28 -1.12
CA HIS A 85 1.66 23.08 -1.40
C HIS A 85 0.97 22.08 -2.33
N THR A 86 -0.29 22.31 -2.68
CA THR A 86 -1.05 21.37 -3.53
C THR A 86 -1.67 22.06 -4.74
N ARG A 87 -2.12 21.25 -5.70
CA ARG A 87 -2.93 21.69 -6.84
C ARG A 87 -4.12 20.77 -6.98
N GLY A 88 -5.27 21.32 -7.38
CA GLY A 88 -6.46 20.52 -7.64
C GLY A 88 -7.18 20.03 -6.36
N PHE A 89 -6.92 20.62 -5.20
CA PHE A 89 -7.58 20.18 -3.96
C PHE A 89 -9.10 20.40 -4.00
N GLN A 90 -9.56 21.48 -4.59
CA GLN A 90 -11.00 21.79 -4.69
C GLN A 90 -11.74 20.76 -5.56
N GLU A 91 -11.11 20.33 -6.64
CA GLU A 91 -11.64 19.28 -7.52
C GLU A 91 -11.72 17.94 -6.78
N VAL A 92 -10.70 17.61 -5.97
CA VAL A 92 -10.71 16.42 -5.14
C VAL A 92 -11.80 16.51 -4.06
N ALA A 93 -11.92 17.65 -3.37
CA ALA A 93 -12.94 17.85 -2.35
C ALA A 93 -14.36 17.70 -2.93
N ALA A 94 -14.59 18.21 -4.14
CA ALA A 94 -15.85 18.03 -4.85
C ALA A 94 -16.08 16.56 -5.22
N ALA A 95 -15.06 15.86 -5.74
CA ALA A 95 -15.17 14.46 -6.17
C ALA A 95 -15.46 13.51 -5.01
N ILE A 96 -14.97 13.81 -3.81
CA ILE A 96 -15.19 12.96 -2.62
C ILE A 96 -16.44 13.35 -1.81
N SER A 97 -17.19 14.35 -2.22
CA SER A 97 -18.38 14.85 -1.48
C SER A 97 -19.40 13.75 -1.15
N ASP A 98 -19.50 12.76 -2.02
CA ASP A 98 -20.42 11.62 -1.89
C ASP A 98 -19.91 10.49 -1.00
N PHE A 99 -18.64 10.52 -0.57
CA PHE A 99 -18.06 9.53 0.33
C PHE A 99 -18.42 9.84 1.79
N THR A 100 -19.72 9.97 2.06
CA THR A 100 -20.17 10.23 3.43
C THR A 100 -19.96 9.01 4.33
N PRO A 101 -19.73 9.21 5.64
CA PRO A 101 -19.57 8.10 6.58
C PRO A 101 -20.68 7.06 6.51
N GLU A 102 -21.94 7.52 6.36
CA GLU A 102 -23.14 6.66 6.31
C GLU A 102 -23.13 5.77 5.06
N ARG A 103 -22.74 6.30 3.91
CA ARG A 103 -22.65 5.53 2.66
C ARG A 103 -21.49 4.54 2.70
N VAL A 104 -20.37 4.98 3.26
CA VAL A 104 -19.13 4.16 3.31
C VAL A 104 -19.22 3.08 4.40
N ALA A 105 -19.94 3.31 5.49
CA ALA A 105 -20.08 2.34 6.57
C ALA A 105 -20.56 0.96 6.08
N ALA A 106 -21.53 0.92 5.19
CA ALA A 106 -22.05 -0.33 4.63
C ALA A 106 -21.02 -1.06 3.75
N VAL A 107 -20.17 -0.32 3.04
CA VAL A 107 -19.15 -0.88 2.13
C VAL A 107 -17.90 -1.31 2.92
N ALA A 108 -17.48 -0.48 3.87
CA ALA A 108 -16.26 -0.71 4.64
C ALA A 108 -16.45 -1.65 5.83
N GLY A 109 -17.68 -1.92 6.23
CA GLY A 109 -17.99 -2.69 7.45
C GLY A 109 -17.58 -1.96 8.73
N VAL A 110 -17.39 -0.64 8.66
CA VAL A 110 -16.97 0.21 9.79
C VAL A 110 -18.11 1.19 10.10
N PRO A 111 -18.60 1.24 11.35
CA PRO A 111 -19.68 2.15 11.71
C PRO A 111 -19.37 3.62 11.38
N ALA A 112 -20.37 4.37 10.94
CA ALA A 112 -20.21 5.77 10.52
C ALA A 112 -19.63 6.65 11.64
N GLU A 113 -20.08 6.46 12.87
CA GLU A 113 -19.58 7.15 14.05
C GLU A 113 -18.09 6.87 14.32
N VAL A 114 -17.60 5.67 14.01
CA VAL A 114 -16.17 5.32 14.11
C VAL A 114 -15.37 6.09 13.06
N ILE A 115 -15.87 6.15 11.81
CA ILE A 115 -15.24 6.91 10.73
C ILE A 115 -15.12 8.39 11.10
N VAL A 116 -16.22 8.99 11.57
CA VAL A 116 -16.26 10.39 12.00
C VAL A 116 -15.27 10.63 13.15
N ARG A 117 -15.32 9.80 14.18
CA ARG A 117 -14.43 9.92 15.33
C ARG A 117 -12.95 9.82 14.95
N LEU A 118 -12.58 8.82 14.15
CA LEU A 118 -11.19 8.64 13.69
C LEU A 118 -10.70 9.82 12.87
N ALA A 119 -11.55 10.37 12.01
CA ALA A 119 -11.21 11.55 11.21
C ALA A 119 -10.95 12.78 12.09
N HIS A 120 -11.81 13.03 13.07
CA HIS A 120 -11.62 14.10 14.04
C HIS A 120 -10.38 13.91 14.92
N GLU A 121 -10.18 12.72 15.47
CA GLU A 121 -9.00 12.40 16.29
C GLU A 121 -7.70 12.60 15.47
N PHE A 122 -7.70 12.17 14.20
CA PHE A 122 -6.55 12.32 13.32
C PHE A 122 -6.21 13.77 13.02
N ALA A 123 -7.22 14.56 12.64
CA ALA A 123 -7.02 15.97 12.25
C ALA A 123 -6.67 16.85 13.45
N SER A 124 -7.28 16.60 14.62
CA SER A 124 -7.12 17.41 15.82
C SER A 124 -5.91 17.04 16.69
N ALA A 125 -5.27 15.88 16.43
CA ALA A 125 -4.08 15.48 17.17
C ALA A 125 -2.95 16.50 16.99
N ARG A 126 -2.14 16.73 18.01
CA ARG A 126 -0.93 17.58 17.91
C ARG A 126 0.02 17.12 16.78
N SER A 127 0.17 15.81 16.65
CA SER A 127 0.85 15.15 15.52
C SER A 127 0.13 13.86 15.18
N SER A 128 0.04 13.55 13.91
CA SER A 128 -0.58 12.32 13.42
C SER A 128 0.10 11.88 12.13
N VAL A 129 0.03 10.60 11.82
CA VAL A 129 0.51 10.06 10.56
C VAL A 129 -0.40 8.91 10.12
N ALA A 130 -0.84 8.94 8.88
CA ALA A 130 -1.41 7.79 8.19
C ALA A 130 -0.28 7.09 7.41
N TYR A 131 -0.15 5.81 7.62
CA TYR A 131 0.89 5.00 7.01
C TYR A 131 0.32 3.68 6.52
N ALA A 132 0.63 3.32 5.29
CA ALA A 132 0.20 2.06 4.70
C ALA A 132 1.32 1.39 3.92
N ARG A 133 1.11 0.12 3.61
CA ARG A 133 2.06 -0.71 2.86
C ARG A 133 1.30 -1.58 1.84
N ILE A 134 1.87 -2.74 1.52
CA ILE A 134 1.38 -3.66 0.50
C ILE A 134 -0.08 -4.09 0.69
N GLY A 135 -0.60 -4.07 1.93
CA GLY A 135 -1.99 -4.45 2.20
C GLY A 135 -3.02 -3.69 1.38
N ILE A 136 -2.83 -2.37 1.24
CA ILE A 136 -3.73 -1.53 0.42
C ILE A 136 -3.45 -1.64 -1.08
N CYS A 137 -2.37 -2.31 -1.48
CA CYS A 137 -1.96 -2.43 -2.89
C CYS A 137 -2.55 -3.67 -3.58
N ASN A 138 -3.13 -4.61 -2.82
CA ASN A 138 -3.62 -5.88 -3.34
C ASN A 138 -5.14 -5.88 -3.61
N ASN A 139 -5.65 -4.79 -4.17
CA ASN A 139 -7.07 -4.65 -4.53
C ASN A 139 -7.25 -3.80 -5.79
N ALA A 140 -8.50 -3.75 -6.30
CA ALA A 140 -8.83 -3.03 -7.53
C ALA A 140 -8.61 -1.52 -7.45
N TYR A 141 -8.67 -0.93 -6.25
CA TYR A 141 -8.57 0.50 -6.01
C TYR A 141 -7.25 0.89 -5.32
N SER A 142 -6.20 0.09 -5.49
CA SER A 142 -4.92 0.25 -4.81
C SER A 142 -4.27 1.63 -5.03
N THR A 143 -4.30 2.15 -6.25
CA THR A 143 -3.76 3.48 -6.56
C THR A 143 -4.54 4.57 -5.83
N VAL A 144 -5.87 4.47 -5.79
CA VAL A 144 -6.73 5.42 -5.06
C VAL A 144 -6.49 5.31 -3.55
N ALA A 145 -6.36 4.09 -3.02
CA ALA A 145 -6.08 3.88 -1.59
C ALA A 145 -4.72 4.49 -1.20
N SER A 146 -3.68 4.27 -2.00
CA SER A 146 -2.35 4.86 -1.78
C SER A 146 -2.40 6.39 -1.82
N TYR A 147 -3.05 6.95 -2.82
CA TYR A 147 -3.29 8.39 -2.91
C TYR A 147 -4.07 8.94 -1.70
N ALA A 148 -5.11 8.22 -1.24
CA ALA A 148 -5.93 8.64 -0.11
C ALA A 148 -5.16 8.65 1.22
N VAL A 149 -4.13 7.81 1.40
CA VAL A 149 -3.22 7.88 2.55
C VAL A 149 -2.44 9.20 2.54
N ASP A 150 -1.87 9.57 1.40
CA ASP A 150 -1.13 10.83 1.27
C ASP A 150 -2.08 12.04 1.39
N LEU A 151 -3.26 11.95 0.80
CA LEU A 151 -4.30 12.98 0.89
C LEU A 151 -4.74 13.19 2.34
N LEU A 152 -4.94 12.13 3.12
CA LEU A 152 -5.28 12.21 4.55
C LEU A 152 -4.17 12.93 5.34
N ASN A 153 -2.91 12.62 5.08
CA ASN A 153 -1.78 13.34 5.67
C ASN A 153 -1.74 14.81 5.23
N ALA A 154 -2.02 15.09 3.96
CA ALA A 154 -2.01 16.44 3.40
C ALA A 154 -3.10 17.32 4.00
N VAL A 155 -4.36 16.86 4.03
CA VAL A 155 -5.48 17.66 4.55
C VAL A 155 -5.33 18.00 6.03
N ALA A 156 -4.68 17.12 6.79
CA ALA A 156 -4.35 17.38 8.19
C ALA A 156 -3.04 18.19 8.38
N GLY A 157 -2.36 18.62 7.29
CA GLY A 157 -1.09 19.33 7.35
C GLY A 157 0.07 18.50 7.90
N ARG A 158 0.03 17.19 7.68
CA ARG A 158 1.01 16.23 8.23
C ARG A 158 2.06 15.80 7.21
N LEU A 159 1.89 16.15 5.96
CA LEU A 159 2.84 15.83 4.90
C LEU A 159 4.02 16.80 4.96
N GLY A 160 5.24 16.29 5.12
CA GLY A 160 6.45 17.08 5.28
C GLY A 160 6.65 17.71 6.68
N ALA A 161 5.73 17.49 7.61
CA ALA A 161 5.79 18.05 8.95
C ALA A 161 6.47 17.10 9.95
N ALA A 162 7.15 17.67 10.96
CA ALA A 162 7.71 16.89 12.06
C ALA A 162 6.61 16.15 12.82
N GLY A 163 6.76 14.85 13.00
CA GLY A 163 5.75 13.98 13.62
C GLY A 163 4.60 13.58 12.69
N GLY A 164 4.73 13.87 11.40
CA GLY A 164 3.88 13.41 10.32
C GLY A 164 4.64 12.54 9.31
N ALA A 165 4.16 12.49 8.07
CA ALA A 165 4.79 11.78 6.98
C ALA A 165 5.89 12.64 6.35
N VAL A 166 7.13 12.15 6.36
CA VAL A 166 8.28 12.85 5.79
C VAL A 166 8.98 11.99 4.74
N PHE A 167 9.56 12.64 3.74
CA PHE A 167 10.36 11.97 2.72
C PHE A 167 11.83 12.00 3.13
N PRO A 168 12.48 10.84 3.34
CA PRO A 168 13.89 10.79 3.66
C PRO A 168 14.72 11.23 2.45
N LYS A 169 15.85 11.90 2.71
CA LYS A 169 16.89 12.11 1.69
C LYS A 169 17.81 10.90 1.70
N PRO A 170 17.75 10.01 0.71
CA PRO A 170 18.59 8.83 0.67
C PRO A 170 20.05 9.18 0.40
N ALA A 171 20.99 8.38 0.90
CA ALA A 171 22.43 8.52 0.60
C ALA A 171 22.72 8.32 -0.89
N ILE A 172 21.95 7.44 -1.54
CA ILE A 172 22.02 7.19 -2.99
C ILE A 172 20.68 7.65 -3.59
N ASP A 173 20.76 8.56 -4.56
CA ASP A 173 19.60 9.03 -5.32
C ASP A 173 19.13 7.94 -6.30
N LEU A 174 18.31 7.00 -5.78
CA LEU A 174 17.76 5.90 -6.57
C LEU A 174 16.93 6.38 -7.77
N PRO A 175 16.07 7.41 -7.67
CA PRO A 175 15.37 7.95 -8.84
C PRO A 175 16.31 8.43 -9.95
N ARG A 176 17.43 9.07 -9.59
CA ARG A 176 18.45 9.48 -10.56
C ARG A 176 19.15 8.27 -11.16
N LEU A 177 19.51 7.30 -10.35
CA LEU A 177 20.15 6.06 -10.83
C LEU A 177 19.21 5.28 -11.78
N SER A 178 17.93 5.16 -11.41
CA SER A 178 16.93 4.52 -12.26
C SER A 178 16.77 5.22 -13.61
N ARG A 179 16.76 6.57 -13.63
CA ARG A 179 16.77 7.33 -14.88
C ARG A 179 18.01 7.05 -15.73
N LEU A 180 19.18 7.02 -15.11
CA LEU A 180 20.43 6.73 -15.82
C LEU A 180 20.52 5.31 -16.37
N SER A 181 19.94 4.34 -15.67
CA SER A 181 19.86 2.94 -16.12
C SER A 181 18.69 2.66 -17.05
N GLY A 182 17.81 3.65 -17.28
CA GLY A 182 16.59 3.46 -18.05
C GLY A 182 15.50 2.64 -17.34
N ALA A 183 15.62 2.44 -16.03
CA ALA A 183 14.67 1.68 -15.21
C ALA A 183 13.59 2.55 -14.54
N ASP A 184 13.37 3.77 -15.02
CA ASP A 184 12.37 4.71 -14.49
C ASP A 184 11.09 4.80 -15.34
N GLY A 185 10.91 3.87 -16.28
CA GLY A 185 9.82 3.89 -17.23
C GLY A 185 8.49 3.42 -16.67
N PHE A 186 7.46 3.80 -17.39
CA PHE A 186 6.11 3.26 -17.22
C PHE A 186 5.49 3.04 -18.59
N ALA A 187 4.93 1.84 -18.81
CA ALA A 187 4.23 1.47 -20.04
C ALA A 187 5.07 1.58 -21.34
N ARG A 188 6.42 1.55 -21.25
CA ARG A 188 7.29 1.51 -22.42
C ARG A 188 7.10 0.22 -23.22
N TRP A 189 6.83 -0.86 -22.52
CA TRP A 189 6.37 -2.14 -23.09
C TRP A 189 5.25 -2.72 -22.23
N LYS A 190 4.65 -3.79 -22.71
CA LYS A 190 3.49 -4.40 -22.08
C LYS A 190 3.65 -5.90 -22.03
N SER A 191 2.99 -6.55 -21.07
CA SER A 191 2.86 -8.00 -21.10
C SER A 191 2.19 -8.45 -22.40
N ARG A 192 2.66 -9.56 -22.97
CA ARG A 192 2.27 -10.02 -24.30
C ARG A 192 0.80 -10.42 -24.39
N VAL A 193 0.29 -11.10 -23.36
CA VAL A 193 -1.07 -11.69 -23.39
C VAL A 193 -2.14 -10.66 -23.03
N ARG A 194 -2.00 -9.98 -21.89
CA ARG A 194 -3.00 -9.01 -21.40
C ARG A 194 -2.72 -7.55 -21.72
N GLY A 195 -1.55 -7.24 -22.23
CA GLY A 195 -1.19 -5.86 -22.51
C GLY A 195 -1.02 -4.99 -21.26
N LEU A 196 -0.72 -5.59 -20.09
CA LEU A 196 -0.51 -4.84 -18.86
C LEU A 196 0.80 -4.07 -18.93
N PRO A 197 0.81 -2.81 -18.46
CA PRO A 197 1.98 -1.95 -18.59
C PRO A 197 3.14 -2.43 -17.71
N GLU A 198 4.34 -2.26 -18.20
CA GLU A 198 5.57 -2.32 -17.43
C GLU A 198 5.66 -1.14 -16.48
N THR A 199 6.32 -1.35 -15.34
CA THR A 199 6.68 -0.31 -14.36
C THR A 199 8.14 -0.50 -13.93
N ALA A 200 8.97 0.49 -14.18
CA ALA A 200 10.39 0.49 -13.78
C ALA A 200 11.20 -0.72 -14.31
N GLY A 201 10.85 -1.22 -15.47
CA GLY A 201 11.50 -2.37 -16.10
C GLY A 201 10.79 -3.70 -15.87
N ASP A 202 9.81 -3.76 -14.98
CA ASP A 202 9.13 -4.99 -14.60
C ASP A 202 7.70 -5.06 -15.13
N VAL A 203 7.29 -6.21 -15.64
CA VAL A 203 5.89 -6.53 -15.92
C VAL A 203 5.25 -7.17 -14.67
N PRO A 204 3.93 -7.01 -14.46
CA PRO A 204 3.26 -7.59 -13.31
C PRO A 204 3.47 -9.11 -13.22
N ALA A 205 4.00 -9.60 -12.10
CA ALA A 205 4.23 -11.03 -11.88
C ALA A 205 2.96 -11.89 -11.99
N SER A 206 1.78 -11.27 -11.82
CA SER A 206 0.49 -11.92 -12.03
C SER A 206 0.22 -12.37 -13.48
N THR A 207 1.04 -11.90 -14.45
CA THR A 207 0.96 -12.34 -15.85
C THR A 207 1.81 -13.58 -16.14
N LEU A 208 2.69 -13.97 -15.23
CA LEU A 208 3.74 -14.96 -15.48
C LEU A 208 3.18 -16.31 -15.98
N ALA A 209 2.12 -16.83 -15.34
CA ALA A 209 1.53 -18.10 -15.76
C ALA A 209 0.98 -18.05 -17.18
N GLU A 210 0.26 -16.98 -17.55
CA GLU A 210 -0.33 -16.86 -18.89
C GLU A 210 0.72 -16.63 -19.98
N GLU A 211 1.83 -15.96 -19.66
CA GLU A 211 2.95 -15.76 -20.57
C GLU A 211 3.67 -17.09 -20.90
N MET A 212 3.64 -18.05 -19.97
CA MET A 212 4.13 -19.42 -20.18
C MET A 212 3.12 -20.29 -20.93
N GLU A 213 1.83 -20.16 -20.61
CA GLU A 213 0.78 -21.05 -21.14
C GLU A 213 0.36 -20.71 -22.56
N THR A 214 0.39 -19.42 -22.92
CA THR A 214 -0.14 -18.94 -24.20
C THR A 214 0.91 -19.09 -25.30
N VAL A 215 0.67 -20.00 -26.22
CA VAL A 215 1.57 -20.24 -27.37
C VAL A 215 1.63 -19.01 -28.27
N GLY A 216 2.81 -18.75 -28.82
CA GLY A 216 3.02 -17.68 -29.80
C GLY A 216 4.39 -17.01 -29.68
N THR A 217 4.65 -16.06 -30.55
CA THR A 217 5.91 -15.31 -30.59
C THR A 217 6.11 -14.58 -29.24
N GLY A 218 7.31 -14.74 -28.64
CA GLY A 218 7.64 -14.13 -27.36
C GLY A 218 7.09 -14.88 -26.15
N GLN A 219 6.58 -16.11 -26.32
CA GLN A 219 6.17 -16.96 -25.18
C GLN A 219 7.33 -17.17 -24.22
N VAL A 220 7.08 -17.08 -22.92
CA VAL A 220 8.07 -17.39 -21.88
C VAL A 220 8.26 -18.92 -21.83
N ARG A 221 9.45 -19.39 -22.20
CA ARG A 221 9.82 -20.80 -22.29
C ARG A 221 10.96 -21.17 -21.32
N ALA A 222 11.60 -20.17 -20.71
CA ALA A 222 12.63 -20.36 -19.71
C ALA A 222 12.42 -19.42 -18.52
N LEU A 223 12.80 -19.85 -17.33
CA LEU A 223 12.70 -19.07 -16.10
C LEU A 223 13.97 -19.23 -15.26
N VAL A 224 14.45 -18.13 -14.73
CA VAL A 224 15.47 -18.11 -13.68
C VAL A 224 14.88 -17.41 -12.46
N THR A 225 14.92 -18.05 -11.30
CA THR A 225 14.49 -17.44 -10.04
C THR A 225 15.67 -17.26 -9.09
N PHE A 226 15.67 -16.16 -8.33
CA PHE A 226 16.65 -15.86 -7.30
C PHE A 226 15.94 -15.67 -5.97
N ALA A 227 16.22 -16.56 -4.99
CA ALA A 227 15.74 -16.45 -3.62
C ALA A 227 14.23 -16.11 -3.53
N GLY A 228 13.43 -16.69 -4.41
CA GLY A 228 12.01 -16.39 -4.54
C GLY A 228 11.14 -17.62 -4.66
N ASN A 229 9.94 -17.54 -4.10
CA ASN A 229 8.94 -18.60 -4.21
C ASN A 229 7.65 -18.08 -4.88
N PRO A 230 7.69 -17.81 -6.21
CA PRO A 230 6.55 -17.25 -6.93
C PRO A 230 5.30 -18.13 -6.86
N VAL A 231 5.41 -19.45 -6.79
CA VAL A 231 4.23 -20.33 -6.62
C VAL A 231 3.45 -19.98 -5.35
N LEU A 232 4.13 -19.54 -4.29
CA LEU A 232 3.50 -19.15 -3.03
C LEU A 232 3.11 -17.67 -2.98
N THR A 233 3.85 -16.80 -3.66
CA THR A 233 3.73 -15.34 -3.50
C THR A 233 2.99 -14.63 -4.63
N VAL A 234 2.83 -15.27 -5.80
CA VAL A 234 2.08 -14.71 -6.93
C VAL A 234 0.62 -15.17 -6.89
N PRO A 235 -0.34 -14.32 -7.26
CA PRO A 235 -1.73 -14.72 -7.35
C PRO A 235 -1.93 -15.96 -8.23
N ASN A 236 -2.82 -16.86 -7.78
CA ASN A 236 -3.10 -18.13 -8.45
C ASN A 236 -1.87 -19.05 -8.60
N GLY A 237 -1.16 -19.27 -7.51
CA GLY A 237 0.05 -20.11 -7.47
C GLY A 237 -0.15 -21.53 -8.01
N GLN A 238 -1.34 -22.12 -7.88
CA GLN A 238 -1.64 -23.41 -8.48
C GLN A 238 -1.61 -23.39 -10.02
N ARG A 239 -2.08 -22.30 -10.63
CA ARG A 239 -1.97 -22.09 -12.07
C ARG A 239 -0.50 -21.95 -12.48
N LEU A 240 0.26 -21.14 -11.71
CA LEU A 240 1.68 -20.99 -11.96
C LEU A 240 2.45 -22.31 -11.84
N ALA A 241 2.16 -23.11 -10.81
CA ALA A 241 2.76 -24.45 -10.64
C ALA A 241 2.56 -25.37 -11.86
N ARG A 242 1.36 -25.32 -12.47
CA ARG A 242 1.08 -26.06 -13.72
C ARG A 242 1.81 -25.46 -14.92
N ALA A 243 1.94 -24.14 -14.96
CA ALA A 243 2.64 -23.46 -16.05
C ALA A 243 4.14 -23.74 -16.04
N LEU A 244 4.76 -23.80 -14.86
CA LEU A 244 6.20 -24.11 -14.69
C LEU A 244 6.57 -25.48 -15.33
N GLN A 245 5.68 -26.47 -15.27
CA GLN A 245 5.92 -27.78 -15.89
C GLN A 245 5.99 -27.77 -17.42
N LYS A 246 5.56 -26.67 -18.04
CA LYS A 246 5.58 -26.48 -19.51
C LYS A 246 6.80 -25.74 -20.01
N LEU A 247 7.67 -25.29 -19.10
CA LEU A 247 8.90 -24.62 -19.48
C LEU A 247 9.89 -25.61 -20.10
N ASP A 248 10.65 -25.16 -21.08
CA ASP A 248 11.74 -25.91 -21.67
C ASP A 248 12.97 -25.94 -20.74
N PHE A 249 13.10 -24.92 -19.91
CA PHE A 249 14.25 -24.75 -19.02
C PHE A 249 13.88 -23.92 -17.78
N MET A 250 14.33 -24.38 -16.62
CA MET A 250 14.21 -23.63 -15.38
C MET A 250 15.44 -23.78 -14.50
N VAL A 251 15.90 -22.67 -13.91
CA VAL A 251 16.93 -22.64 -12.87
C VAL A 251 16.44 -21.82 -11.68
N SER A 252 16.59 -22.39 -10.50
CA SER A 252 16.30 -21.68 -9.24
C SER A 252 17.57 -21.58 -8.39
N ILE A 253 17.99 -20.36 -8.10
CA ILE A 253 19.11 -20.07 -7.20
C ILE A 253 18.50 -19.77 -5.83
N ASP A 254 18.43 -20.78 -4.99
CA ASP A 254 17.81 -20.73 -3.68
C ASP A 254 18.54 -21.68 -2.72
N MET A 255 18.43 -21.43 -1.41
CA MET A 255 18.99 -22.29 -0.39
C MET A 255 18.02 -23.38 0.08
N TYR A 256 16.75 -23.30 -0.33
CA TYR A 256 15.71 -24.26 0.04
C TYR A 256 15.03 -24.85 -1.20
N ILE A 257 14.65 -26.12 -1.09
CA ILE A 257 13.67 -26.72 -2.00
C ILE A 257 12.28 -26.30 -1.51
N ASN A 258 11.59 -25.50 -2.30
CA ASN A 258 10.28 -24.94 -2.00
C ASN A 258 9.24 -25.27 -3.09
N GLU A 259 8.04 -24.69 -3.02
CA GLU A 259 6.94 -24.93 -3.96
C GLU A 259 7.28 -24.55 -5.39
N THR A 260 8.26 -23.66 -5.60
CA THR A 260 8.73 -23.25 -6.94
C THR A 260 9.94 -24.06 -7.39
N THR A 261 10.94 -24.22 -6.53
CA THR A 261 12.24 -24.82 -6.90
C THR A 261 12.19 -26.33 -7.13
N ARG A 262 11.08 -26.99 -6.75
CA ARG A 262 10.87 -28.42 -6.96
C ARG A 262 10.50 -28.79 -8.41
N PHE A 263 10.26 -27.81 -9.27
CA PHE A 263 10.03 -28.01 -10.71
C PHE A 263 11.33 -27.87 -11.49
#